data_e756c41146a03dec9d6c9cff6e1a9342
#
_entry.id   e756c41146a03dec9d6c9cff6e1a9342
#
_cell.length_a   1.000
_cell.length_b   1.000
_cell.length_c   1.000
_cell.angle_alpha   90.00
_cell.angle_beta   90.00
_cell.angle_gamma   90.00
#
_symmetry.space_group_name_H-M   'P 1'
#
loop_
_entity.id
_entity.type
_entity.pdbx_description
1 polymer ?
#
loop_
_entity_poly.entity_id
_entity_poly.type
_entity_poly.pdbx_seq_one_letter_code
_entity_poly.pdbx_strand_id
1 'polypeptide(L)'
;MNRAWLITITAVAVLVAGCSWSRSRPRPSLPYYCTPGPVEVGSPPPVKQECTQEAYEKDQQRLELEKKALIIHADFNREYQRWVWAGGSLTLPANIEGYLADPMKTVIRNLLATQKREGETVKGEFPKLTERVIPNPNQDGSEVALLTCTDARKSAAYKPNGTILNGRVNVSTRLLKRYPDGKMRLFYAAGELEDECPF
;
A
#
# COMPACT_ATOMS: atom_id res chain seq x y z
N MET A 1 -66.03 49.02 -19.74
CA MET A 1 -66.05 49.96 -18.52
C MET A 1 -64.64 49.86 -17.93
N ASN A 2 -63.95 51.01 -18.06
CA ASN A 2 -62.55 51.21 -17.69
C ASN A 2 -62.39 51.40 -16.16
N ARG A 3 -61.38 50.83 -15.57
CA ARG A 3 -60.73 51.41 -14.38
C ARG A 3 -59.23 51.19 -14.46
N ALA A 4 -58.54 52.28 -14.78
CA ALA A 4 -57.07 52.40 -14.65
C ALA A 4 -56.70 52.54 -13.16
N TRP A 5 -55.68 51.84 -12.71
CA TRP A 5 -55.04 52.06 -11.41
C TRP A 5 -53.64 52.59 -11.65
N LEU A 6 -53.43 53.84 -11.25
CA LEU A 6 -52.13 54.48 -11.17
C LEU A 6 -51.37 53.93 -9.95
N ILE A 7 -50.22 53.35 -10.17
CA ILE A 7 -49.28 52.96 -9.10
C ILE A 7 -48.18 54.01 -9.08
N THR A 8 -48.16 54.75 -8.00
CA THR A 8 -47.15 55.77 -7.67
C THR A 8 -45.87 55.03 -7.23
N ILE A 9 -44.76 55.16 -7.98
CA ILE A 9 -43.45 54.62 -7.61
C ILE A 9 -42.73 55.63 -6.72
N THR A 10 -42.60 55.28 -5.44
CA THR A 10 -41.79 56.03 -4.49
C THR A 10 -40.34 55.53 -4.59
N ALA A 11 -39.46 56.40 -5.08
CA ALA A 11 -38.02 56.12 -5.14
C ALA A 11 -37.42 56.22 -3.73
N VAL A 12 -37.00 55.09 -3.17
CA VAL A 12 -36.20 55.05 -1.95
C VAL A 12 -34.73 55.10 -2.33
N ALA A 13 -34.05 56.17 -2.08
CA ALA A 13 -32.62 56.33 -2.20
C ALA A 13 -31.95 55.61 -1.04
N VAL A 14 -31.37 54.45 -1.30
CA VAL A 14 -30.52 53.73 -0.34
C VAL A 14 -29.11 54.31 -0.40
N LEU A 15 -28.72 55.04 0.60
CA LEU A 15 -27.35 55.46 0.86
C LEU A 15 -26.52 54.21 1.21
N VAL A 16 -25.74 53.70 0.26
CA VAL A 16 -24.76 52.62 0.50
C VAL A 16 -23.59 53.26 1.23
N ALA A 17 -23.59 53.12 2.56
CA ALA A 17 -22.43 53.41 3.38
C ALA A 17 -21.29 52.45 2.97
N GLY A 18 -20.19 53.02 2.50
CA GLY A 18 -19.01 52.26 2.08
C GLY A 18 -18.45 51.40 3.18
N CYS A 19 -18.64 50.08 3.07
CA CYS A 19 -17.84 49.11 3.83
C CYS A 19 -16.41 49.18 3.30
N SER A 20 -15.53 49.82 4.05
CA SER A 20 -14.07 49.69 3.85
C SER A 20 -13.69 48.20 3.95
N TRP A 21 -13.41 47.60 2.83
CA TRP A 21 -12.81 46.27 2.78
C TRP A 21 -11.44 46.38 3.46
N SER A 22 -11.39 46.02 4.74
CA SER A 22 -10.13 45.68 5.38
C SER A 22 -9.51 44.55 4.58
N ARG A 23 -8.52 44.89 3.78
CA ARG A 23 -7.64 43.87 3.15
C ARG A 23 -7.05 43.07 4.29
N SER A 24 -7.66 41.93 4.60
CA SER A 24 -7.06 40.92 5.48
C SER A 24 -5.70 40.62 4.92
N ARG A 25 -4.66 41.03 5.61
CA ARG A 25 -3.28 40.59 5.24
C ARG A 25 -3.31 39.07 5.18
N PRO A 26 -2.87 38.45 4.08
CA PRO A 26 -2.80 37.00 4.02
C PRO A 26 -1.99 36.56 5.24
N ARG A 27 -2.56 35.70 6.08
CA ARG A 27 -1.81 35.09 7.17
C ARG A 27 -0.62 34.39 6.52
N PRO A 28 0.61 34.55 7.03
CA PRO A 28 1.73 33.78 6.53
C PRO A 28 1.34 32.31 6.64
N SER A 29 1.28 31.63 5.52
CA SER A 29 1.06 30.18 5.48
C SER A 29 2.24 29.56 6.23
N LEU A 30 1.96 28.67 7.18
CA LEU A 30 3.02 27.88 7.80
C LEU A 30 3.77 27.14 6.70
N PRO A 31 5.11 27.03 6.80
CA PRO A 31 5.90 26.31 5.81
C PRO A 31 5.44 24.85 5.73
N TYR A 32 5.32 24.33 4.53
CA TYR A 32 5.06 22.92 4.28
C TYR A 32 6.39 22.14 4.35
N TYR A 33 6.34 20.93 4.91
CA TYR A 33 7.49 20.05 4.98
C TYR A 33 7.17 18.73 4.30
N CYS A 34 7.95 18.40 3.28
CA CYS A 34 7.86 17.14 2.55
C CYS A 34 8.85 16.11 3.09
N THR A 35 8.47 14.85 3.07
CA THR A 35 9.37 13.73 3.29
C THR A 35 9.92 13.31 1.93
N PRO A 36 11.24 13.32 1.69
CA PRO A 36 11.79 12.74 0.47
C PRO A 36 11.31 11.31 0.24
N GLY A 37 11.31 10.88 -1.02
CA GLY A 37 10.91 9.52 -1.39
C GLY A 37 11.69 8.44 -0.65
N PRO A 38 11.23 7.17 -0.76
CA PRO A 38 11.94 6.04 -0.17
C PRO A 38 13.37 5.95 -0.71
N VAL A 39 14.28 5.52 0.16
CA VAL A 39 15.71 5.39 -0.15
C VAL A 39 16.13 3.93 -0.16
N GLU A 40 17.24 3.64 -0.84
CA GLU A 40 17.84 2.31 -0.87
C GLU A 40 18.19 1.80 0.54
N VAL A 41 18.28 0.48 0.66
CA VAL A 41 18.69 -0.18 1.90
C VAL A 41 20.11 0.27 2.27
N GLY A 42 20.32 0.59 3.55
CA GLY A 42 21.61 1.10 4.04
C GLY A 42 21.82 2.60 3.89
N SER A 43 20.95 3.30 3.16
CA SER A 43 20.97 4.76 3.12
C SER A 43 20.43 5.37 4.41
N PRO A 44 20.94 6.54 4.84
CA PRO A 44 20.39 7.24 5.99
C PRO A 44 18.92 7.60 5.76
N PRO A 45 18.09 7.64 6.82
CA PRO A 45 16.68 8.00 6.68
C PRO A 45 16.54 9.41 6.10
N PRO A 46 15.55 9.62 5.21
CA PRO A 46 15.34 10.92 4.59
C PRO A 46 14.92 11.97 5.62
N VAL A 47 15.50 13.16 5.52
CA VAL A 47 15.17 14.30 6.37
C VAL A 47 14.11 15.14 5.70
N LYS A 48 13.07 15.55 6.45
CA LYS A 48 12.02 16.45 5.96
C LYS A 48 12.62 17.77 5.49
N GLN A 49 12.15 18.26 4.35
CA GLN A 49 12.60 19.50 3.73
C GLN A 49 11.41 20.44 3.49
N GLU A 50 11.65 21.74 3.57
CA GLU A 50 10.63 22.74 3.23
C GLU A 50 10.25 22.62 1.75
N CYS A 51 8.95 22.70 1.46
CA CYS A 51 8.42 22.48 0.12
C CYS A 51 7.21 23.39 -0.16
N THR A 52 6.78 23.43 -1.43
CA THR A 52 5.56 24.12 -1.84
C THR A 52 4.31 23.34 -1.40
N GLN A 53 3.18 24.01 -1.36
CA GLN A 53 1.90 23.35 -1.05
C GLN A 53 1.59 22.20 -2.02
N GLU A 54 1.82 22.40 -3.32
CA GLU A 54 1.59 21.36 -4.34
C GLU A 54 2.48 20.13 -4.10
N ALA A 55 3.76 20.35 -3.78
CA ALA A 55 4.69 19.26 -3.45
C ALA A 55 4.25 18.52 -2.18
N TYR A 56 3.77 19.24 -1.16
CA TYR A 56 3.24 18.66 0.05
C TYR A 56 2.01 17.77 -0.20
N GLU A 57 1.07 18.24 -1.01
CA GLU A 57 -0.13 17.44 -1.36
C GLU A 57 0.25 16.14 -2.10
N LYS A 58 1.21 16.21 -3.04
CA LYS A 58 1.75 15.02 -3.71
C LYS A 58 2.47 14.09 -2.75
N ASP A 59 3.24 14.63 -1.83
CA ASP A 59 3.93 13.85 -0.78
C ASP A 59 2.93 13.13 0.12
N GLN A 60 1.86 13.79 0.56
CA GLN A 60 0.81 13.15 1.35
C GLN A 60 0.13 12.00 0.58
N GLN A 61 -0.18 12.20 -0.70
CA GLN A 61 -0.77 11.14 -1.54
C GLN A 61 0.17 9.93 -1.67
N ARG A 62 1.47 10.17 -1.85
CA ARG A 62 2.49 9.12 -1.88
C ARG A 62 2.55 8.36 -0.56
N LEU A 63 2.64 9.05 0.57
CA LEU A 63 2.71 8.44 1.90
C LEU A 63 1.47 7.58 2.21
N GLU A 64 0.27 8.04 1.86
CA GLU A 64 -0.95 7.26 2.01
C GLU A 64 -0.95 6.00 1.12
N LEU A 65 -0.42 6.11 -0.10
CA LEU A 65 -0.30 4.98 -1.02
C LEU A 65 0.68 3.93 -0.48
N GLU A 66 1.85 4.36 0.01
CA GLU A 66 2.87 3.52 0.62
C GLU A 66 2.33 2.81 1.87
N LYS A 67 1.67 3.54 2.76
CA LYS A 67 1.02 2.99 3.96
C LYS A 67 -0.04 1.93 3.60
N LYS A 68 -0.85 2.21 2.58
CA LYS A 68 -1.86 1.27 2.09
C LYS A 68 -1.20 -0.01 1.54
N ALA A 69 -0.10 0.12 0.81
CA ALA A 69 0.63 -1.03 0.27
C ALA A 69 1.19 -1.93 1.38
N LEU A 70 1.78 -1.35 2.42
CA LEU A 70 2.27 -2.09 3.60
C LEU A 70 1.13 -2.86 4.29
N ILE A 71 -0.01 -2.22 4.53
CA ILE A 71 -1.18 -2.88 5.15
C ILE A 71 -1.66 -4.06 4.29
N ILE A 72 -1.83 -3.84 2.98
CA ILE A 72 -2.29 -4.87 2.04
C ILE A 72 -1.33 -6.06 2.02
N HIS A 73 -0.02 -5.79 1.99
CA HIS A 73 0.98 -6.86 1.96
C HIS A 73 1.03 -7.63 3.28
N ALA A 74 1.00 -6.94 4.42
CA ALA A 74 0.96 -7.59 5.74
C ALA A 74 -0.28 -8.46 5.91
N ASP A 75 -1.46 -7.97 5.50
CA ASP A 75 -2.72 -8.74 5.55
C ASP A 75 -2.67 -9.95 4.62
N PHE A 76 -2.20 -9.77 3.38
CA PHE A 76 -1.97 -10.88 2.45
C PHE A 76 -1.05 -11.95 3.08
N ASN A 77 0.12 -11.53 3.59
CA ASN A 77 1.09 -12.46 4.16
C ASN A 77 0.51 -13.24 5.34
N ARG A 78 -0.22 -12.57 6.24
CA ARG A 78 -0.89 -13.22 7.37
C ARG A 78 -1.88 -14.30 6.91
N GLU A 79 -2.74 -13.99 5.94
CA GLU A 79 -3.73 -14.94 5.42
C GLU A 79 -3.06 -16.07 4.63
N TYR A 80 -2.04 -15.77 3.83
CA TYR A 80 -1.25 -16.76 3.10
C TYR A 80 -0.59 -17.77 4.05
N GLN A 81 0.07 -17.29 5.12
CA GLN A 81 0.71 -18.15 6.12
C GLN A 81 -0.30 -19.09 6.80
N ARG A 82 -1.51 -18.65 7.10
CA ARG A 82 -2.57 -19.53 7.64
C ARG A 82 -2.86 -20.72 6.75
N TRP A 83 -2.94 -20.49 5.43
CA TRP A 83 -3.16 -21.57 4.47
C TRP A 83 -1.95 -22.49 4.32
N VAL A 84 -0.74 -21.95 4.38
CA VAL A 84 0.50 -22.74 4.40
C VAL A 84 0.52 -23.67 5.63
N TRP A 85 0.17 -23.17 6.81
CA TRP A 85 0.09 -23.99 8.04
C TRP A 85 -1.06 -24.98 8.02
N ALA A 86 -2.14 -24.71 7.32
CA ALA A 86 -3.25 -25.64 7.10
C ALA A 86 -2.95 -26.75 6.07
N GLY A 87 -1.74 -26.82 5.51
CA GLY A 87 -1.31 -27.79 4.51
C GLY A 87 -1.76 -27.46 3.10
N GLY A 88 -1.89 -26.19 2.78
CA GLY A 88 -2.24 -25.68 1.45
C GLY A 88 -3.72 -25.81 1.07
N SER A 89 -4.02 -25.49 -0.19
CA SER A 89 -5.39 -25.54 -0.73
C SER A 89 -5.34 -25.89 -2.23
N LEU A 90 -6.25 -26.71 -2.73
CA LEU A 90 -6.33 -27.04 -4.17
C LEU A 90 -6.84 -25.87 -5.02
N THR A 91 -7.56 -24.93 -4.42
CA THR A 91 -8.03 -23.69 -5.07
C THR A 91 -7.44 -22.49 -4.36
N LEU A 92 -7.39 -21.34 -5.05
CA LEU A 92 -7.00 -20.09 -4.40
C LEU A 92 -8.11 -19.66 -3.44
N PRO A 93 -7.80 -19.53 -2.12
CA PRO A 93 -8.80 -19.11 -1.15
C PRO A 93 -9.26 -17.67 -1.38
N ALA A 94 -10.60 -17.45 -1.24
CA ALA A 94 -11.21 -16.15 -1.52
C ALA A 94 -10.66 -15.00 -0.63
N ASN A 95 -10.25 -15.31 0.60
CA ASN A 95 -9.67 -14.34 1.52
C ASN A 95 -8.26 -13.88 1.15
N ILE A 96 -7.55 -14.59 0.27
CA ILE A 96 -6.27 -14.15 -0.29
C ILE A 96 -6.40 -13.62 -1.73
N GLU A 97 -7.37 -14.12 -2.49
CA GLU A 97 -7.54 -13.76 -3.90
C GLU A 97 -7.64 -12.25 -4.12
N GLY A 98 -8.33 -11.53 -3.22
CA GLY A 98 -8.53 -10.09 -3.30
C GLY A 98 -7.27 -9.24 -3.22
N TYR A 99 -6.19 -9.79 -2.65
CA TYR A 99 -4.90 -9.09 -2.54
C TYR A 99 -4.00 -9.27 -3.75
N LEU A 100 -4.34 -10.18 -4.67
CA LEU A 100 -3.47 -10.63 -5.75
C LEU A 100 -4.00 -10.25 -7.12
N ALA A 101 -3.07 -10.03 -8.05
CA ALA A 101 -3.33 -10.00 -9.49
C ALA A 101 -2.34 -10.91 -10.21
N ASP A 102 -2.62 -11.25 -11.48
CA ASP A 102 -1.70 -12.04 -12.27
C ASP A 102 -0.40 -11.26 -12.58
N PRO A 103 0.76 -11.96 -12.62
CA PRO A 103 0.92 -13.42 -12.50
C PRO A 103 0.93 -13.98 -11.07
N MET A 104 1.02 -13.12 -10.02
CA MET A 104 1.13 -13.57 -8.62
C MET A 104 -0.05 -14.44 -8.17
N LYS A 105 -1.26 -14.13 -8.61
CA LYS A 105 -2.46 -14.92 -8.34
C LYS A 105 -2.26 -16.39 -8.76
N THR A 106 -1.73 -16.60 -9.95
CA THR A 106 -1.44 -17.93 -10.50
C THR A 106 -0.31 -18.62 -9.73
N VAL A 107 0.75 -17.90 -9.39
CA VAL A 107 1.88 -18.44 -8.61
C VAL A 107 1.41 -18.93 -7.24
N ILE A 108 0.71 -18.11 -6.48
CA ILE A 108 0.25 -18.45 -5.11
C ILE A 108 -0.74 -19.62 -5.15
N ARG A 109 -1.68 -19.63 -6.10
CA ARG A 109 -2.59 -20.77 -6.29
C ARG A 109 -1.81 -22.07 -6.50
N ASN A 110 -0.81 -22.08 -7.39
CA ASN A 110 -0.03 -23.25 -7.70
C ASN A 110 0.81 -23.72 -6.51
N LEU A 111 1.41 -22.81 -5.75
CA LEU A 111 2.16 -23.14 -4.53
C LEU A 111 1.27 -23.85 -3.49
N LEU A 112 0.11 -23.28 -3.16
CA LEU A 112 -0.82 -23.89 -2.22
C LEU A 112 -1.37 -25.23 -2.71
N ALA A 113 -1.67 -25.34 -4.02
CA ALA A 113 -2.17 -26.57 -4.59
C ALA A 113 -1.10 -27.68 -4.63
N THR A 114 0.15 -27.33 -4.87
CA THR A 114 1.27 -28.28 -4.82
C THR A 114 1.49 -28.79 -3.40
N GLN A 115 1.57 -27.90 -2.43
CA GLN A 115 1.67 -28.27 -1.01
C GLN A 115 0.53 -29.23 -0.60
N LYS A 116 -0.70 -28.94 -0.99
CA LYS A 116 -1.86 -29.78 -0.68
C LYS A 116 -1.78 -31.16 -1.32
N ARG A 117 -1.38 -31.24 -2.60
CA ARG A 117 -1.23 -32.52 -3.32
C ARG A 117 -0.10 -33.37 -2.78
N GLU A 118 1.02 -32.73 -2.40
CA GLU A 118 2.18 -33.42 -1.84
C GLU A 118 1.97 -33.83 -0.37
N GLY A 119 0.89 -33.41 0.27
CA GLY A 119 0.61 -33.69 1.69
C GLY A 119 1.64 -33.06 2.63
N GLU A 120 2.28 -31.97 2.18
CA GLU A 120 3.29 -31.27 2.97
C GLU A 120 2.62 -30.51 4.13
N THR A 121 3.19 -30.62 5.32
CA THR A 121 2.74 -29.91 6.53
C THR A 121 3.85 -29.03 7.06
N VAL A 122 3.52 -27.84 7.57
CA VAL A 122 4.48 -26.92 8.17
C VAL A 122 4.28 -26.90 9.69
N LYS A 123 5.39 -26.91 10.43
CA LYS A 123 5.41 -26.85 11.90
C LYS A 123 6.45 -25.85 12.39
N GLY A 124 6.29 -25.39 13.62
CA GLY A 124 7.17 -24.41 14.25
C GLY A 124 6.47 -23.07 14.47
N GLU A 125 7.23 -22.00 14.54
CA GLU A 125 6.71 -20.64 14.70
C GLU A 125 6.32 -20.06 13.33
N PHE A 126 5.34 -19.16 13.30
CA PHE A 126 5.04 -18.37 12.10
C PHE A 126 6.25 -17.52 11.72
N PRO A 127 6.60 -17.45 10.42
CA PRO A 127 7.70 -16.62 9.97
C PRO A 127 7.54 -15.16 10.40
N LYS A 128 8.65 -14.58 10.83
CA LYS A 128 8.70 -13.14 11.12
C LYS A 128 8.79 -12.38 9.80
N LEU A 129 7.85 -11.49 9.56
CA LEU A 129 7.86 -10.56 8.44
C LEU A 129 8.43 -9.21 8.88
N THR A 130 9.40 -8.69 8.15
CA THR A 130 9.85 -7.31 8.20
C THR A 130 9.73 -6.72 6.81
N GLU A 131 9.24 -5.47 6.70
CA GLU A 131 9.01 -4.85 5.39
C GLU A 131 9.24 -3.34 5.43
N ARG A 132 9.67 -2.80 4.30
CA ARG A 132 9.86 -1.37 4.10
C ARG A 132 9.57 -0.98 2.65
N VAL A 133 9.17 0.26 2.45
CA VAL A 133 9.07 0.84 1.11
C VAL A 133 10.46 1.14 0.58
N ILE A 134 10.68 0.82 -0.68
CA ILE A 134 11.93 1.11 -1.42
C ILE A 134 11.62 1.94 -2.67
N PRO A 135 12.64 2.54 -3.32
CA PRO A 135 12.45 3.21 -4.60
C PRO A 135 11.71 2.31 -5.59
N ASN A 136 10.65 2.86 -6.19
CA ASN A 136 9.82 2.10 -7.13
C ASN A 136 10.51 2.02 -8.50
N PRO A 137 10.78 0.82 -9.05
CA PRO A 137 11.39 0.66 -10.36
C PRO A 137 10.46 1.00 -11.54
N ASN A 138 9.19 1.37 -11.27
CA ASN A 138 8.15 1.62 -12.28
C ASN A 138 7.91 0.44 -13.25
N GLN A 139 8.27 -0.77 -12.85
CA GLN A 139 8.10 -1.97 -13.65
C GLN A 139 6.60 -2.29 -13.81
N ASP A 140 6.15 -2.50 -15.05
CA ASP A 140 4.77 -2.89 -15.39
C ASP A 140 3.68 -2.01 -14.76
N GLY A 141 4.00 -0.72 -14.56
CA GLY A 141 3.10 0.25 -13.95
C GLY A 141 2.93 0.08 -12.45
N SER A 142 3.95 -0.46 -11.76
CA SER A 142 3.98 -0.48 -10.29
C SER A 142 3.86 0.95 -9.73
N GLU A 143 3.11 1.09 -8.65
CA GLU A 143 2.96 2.36 -7.93
C GLU A 143 3.76 2.36 -6.62
N VAL A 144 3.93 1.18 -6.01
CA VAL A 144 4.71 1.00 -4.79
C VAL A 144 5.57 -0.26 -4.90
N ALA A 145 6.82 -0.15 -4.45
CA ALA A 145 7.72 -1.27 -4.27
C ALA A 145 8.02 -1.47 -2.77
N LEU A 146 7.93 -2.71 -2.32
CA LEU A 146 8.29 -3.11 -0.97
C LEU A 146 9.49 -4.05 -1.03
N LEU A 147 10.46 -3.84 -0.15
CA LEU A 147 11.42 -4.88 0.20
C LEU A 147 10.88 -5.60 1.43
N THR A 148 10.80 -6.91 1.35
CA THR A 148 10.29 -7.75 2.42
C THR A 148 11.33 -8.77 2.81
N CYS A 149 11.48 -9.01 4.09
CA CYS A 149 12.26 -10.12 4.63
C CYS A 149 11.35 -11.02 5.45
N THR A 150 11.33 -12.30 5.09
CA THR A 150 10.58 -13.34 5.80
C THR A 150 11.57 -14.30 6.44
N ASP A 151 11.69 -14.28 7.77
CA ASP A 151 12.53 -15.19 8.53
C ASP A 151 11.72 -16.40 9.00
N ALA A 152 11.91 -17.52 8.32
CA ALA A 152 11.24 -18.80 8.59
C ALA A 152 12.13 -19.83 9.31
N ARG A 153 13.32 -19.47 9.81
CA ARG A 153 14.29 -20.40 10.39
C ARG A 153 13.79 -21.21 11.59
N LYS A 154 12.72 -20.74 12.24
CA LYS A 154 12.06 -21.43 13.35
C LYS A 154 10.90 -22.34 12.91
N SER A 155 10.75 -22.57 11.62
CA SER A 155 9.74 -23.47 11.05
C SER A 155 10.39 -24.50 10.12
N ALA A 156 9.68 -25.58 9.85
CA ALA A 156 10.10 -26.59 8.90
C ALA A 156 8.88 -27.19 8.19
N ALA A 157 9.06 -27.54 6.92
CA ALA A 157 8.09 -28.29 6.15
C ALA A 157 8.44 -29.79 6.19
N TYR A 158 7.43 -30.62 6.39
CA TYR A 158 7.51 -32.07 6.52
C TYR A 158 6.76 -32.73 5.37
N LYS A 159 7.46 -33.53 4.58
CA LYS A 159 6.86 -34.31 3.51
C LYS A 159 6.47 -35.72 4.00
N PRO A 160 5.46 -36.37 3.40
CA PRO A 160 5.04 -37.72 3.79
C PRO A 160 6.14 -38.77 3.65
N ASN A 161 7.12 -38.57 2.79
CA ASN A 161 8.28 -39.47 2.61
C ASN A 161 9.35 -39.30 3.69
N GLY A 162 9.09 -38.50 4.74
CA GLY A 162 10.03 -38.23 5.82
C GLY A 162 11.05 -37.12 5.56
N THR A 163 11.04 -36.49 4.37
CA THR A 163 11.92 -35.33 4.08
C THR A 163 11.52 -34.13 4.92
N ILE A 164 12.49 -33.48 5.55
CA ILE A 164 12.33 -32.26 6.32
C ILE A 164 13.06 -31.13 5.58
N LEU A 165 12.34 -30.05 5.31
CA LEU A 165 12.88 -28.85 4.71
C LEU A 165 12.85 -27.72 5.76
N ASN A 166 14.03 -27.38 6.28
CA ASN A 166 14.15 -26.28 7.25
C ASN A 166 13.82 -24.93 6.59
N GLY A 167 13.08 -24.11 7.33
CA GLY A 167 12.80 -22.75 6.91
C GLY A 167 14.09 -21.91 6.82
N ARG A 168 14.07 -20.92 5.95
CA ARG A 168 15.20 -20.02 5.66
C ARG A 168 14.73 -18.57 5.69
N VAL A 169 15.69 -17.66 5.60
CA VAL A 169 15.40 -16.25 5.35
C VAL A 169 15.18 -16.07 3.85
N ASN A 170 14.10 -15.37 3.50
CA ASN A 170 13.80 -14.96 2.13
C ASN A 170 13.68 -13.46 2.06
N VAL A 171 14.51 -12.81 1.25
CA VAL A 171 14.42 -11.38 0.95
C VAL A 171 13.84 -11.21 -0.43
N SER A 172 12.80 -10.39 -0.57
CA SER A 172 12.13 -10.25 -1.87
C SER A 172 11.56 -8.84 -2.09
N THR A 173 11.65 -8.40 -3.34
CA THR A 173 10.95 -7.22 -3.83
C THR A 173 9.52 -7.59 -4.20
N ARG A 174 8.57 -6.79 -3.75
CA ARG A 174 7.14 -6.92 -4.01
C ARG A 174 6.64 -5.66 -4.70
N LEU A 175 5.95 -5.82 -5.83
CA LEU A 175 5.40 -4.69 -6.57
C LEU A 175 3.87 -4.69 -6.50
N LEU A 176 3.32 -3.52 -6.13
CA LEU A 176 1.89 -3.30 -6.03
C LEU A 176 1.45 -2.17 -6.96
N LYS A 177 0.24 -2.29 -7.49
CA LYS A 177 -0.43 -1.23 -8.25
C LYS A 177 -1.94 -1.26 -8.05
N ARG A 178 -2.58 -0.14 -8.37
CA ARG A 178 -4.05 -0.06 -8.42
C ARG A 178 -4.57 -0.60 -9.74
N TYR A 179 -5.73 -1.24 -9.65
CA TYR A 179 -6.47 -1.77 -10.79
C TYR A 179 -7.70 -0.89 -11.08
N PRO A 180 -8.38 -1.06 -12.23
CA PRO A 180 -9.53 -0.25 -12.60
C PRO A 180 -10.69 -0.27 -11.59
N ASP A 181 -10.78 -1.29 -10.75
CA ASP A 181 -11.74 -1.39 -9.64
C ASP A 181 -11.32 -0.58 -8.39
N GLY A 182 -10.26 0.22 -8.48
CA GLY A 182 -9.71 1.04 -7.40
C GLY A 182 -8.93 0.28 -6.32
N LYS A 183 -8.84 -1.06 -6.43
CA LYS A 183 -8.12 -1.89 -5.45
C LYS A 183 -6.64 -2.00 -5.80
N MET A 184 -5.80 -1.83 -4.80
CA MET A 184 -4.37 -2.13 -4.91
C MET A 184 -4.14 -3.62 -4.70
N ARG A 185 -3.28 -4.21 -5.56
CA ARG A 185 -2.93 -5.64 -5.51
C ARG A 185 -1.46 -5.87 -5.75
N LEU A 186 -0.95 -6.94 -5.13
CA LEU A 186 0.36 -7.51 -5.40
C LEU A 186 0.30 -8.27 -6.73
N PHE A 187 1.17 -7.89 -7.67
CA PHE A 187 1.21 -8.54 -8.98
C PHE A 187 2.58 -9.13 -9.34
N TYR A 188 3.62 -8.76 -8.60
CA TYR A 188 4.98 -9.24 -8.85
C TYR A 188 5.71 -9.48 -7.54
N ALA A 189 6.54 -10.51 -7.53
CA ALA A 189 7.48 -10.82 -6.47
C ALA A 189 8.72 -11.48 -7.06
N ALA A 190 9.89 -11.00 -6.69
CA ALA A 190 11.17 -11.63 -6.96
C ALA A 190 12.01 -11.58 -5.70
N GLY A 191 12.73 -12.65 -5.41
CA GLY A 191 13.54 -12.71 -4.19
C GLY A 191 14.51 -13.86 -4.21
N GLU A 192 15.36 -13.85 -3.21
CA GLU A 192 16.42 -14.82 -3.00
C GLU A 192 16.49 -15.25 -1.53
N LEU A 193 17.21 -16.35 -1.32
CA LEU A 193 17.45 -16.85 0.02
C LEU A 193 18.71 -16.20 0.55
N GLU A 194 18.62 -15.68 1.78
CA GLU A 194 19.68 -14.99 2.47
C GLU A 194 19.96 -15.64 3.83
N ASP A 195 21.07 -15.28 4.45
CA ASP A 195 21.39 -15.74 5.80
C ASP A 195 20.70 -14.89 6.86
N GLU A 196 20.50 -13.59 6.60
CA GLU A 196 19.91 -12.63 7.53
C GLU A 196 19.02 -11.60 6.82
N CYS A 197 18.11 -10.98 7.58
CA CYS A 197 17.36 -9.84 7.10
C CYS A 197 18.25 -8.59 7.01
N PRO A 198 18.29 -7.88 5.89
CA PRO A 198 19.19 -6.73 5.68
C PRO A 198 18.76 -5.43 6.37
N PHE A 199 17.65 -5.41 7.13
CA PHE A 199 17.09 -4.22 7.78
C PHE A 199 16.21 -4.56 8.97
#